data_34e4c2d62d7bf9395791cc9c0bcabf22
#
_entry.id   34e4c2d62d7bf9395791cc9c0bcabf22
#
_cell.length_a   1.000
_cell.length_b   1.000
_cell.length_c   1.000
_cell.angle_alpha   90.00
_cell.angle_beta   90.00
_cell.angle_gamma   90.00
#
_symmetry.space_group_name_H-M   'P 1'
#
loop_
_entity.id
_entity.type
_entity.pdbx_description
1 polymer ?
#
loop_
_entity_poly.entity_id
_entity_poly.type
_entity_poly.pdbx_seq_one_letter_code
_entity_poly.pdbx_strand_id
1 'polypeptide(L)'
;MKEIMTSVEDVVKTIAMILLVVAGGGVLKQILIDSGLGTYIGSLIHGSDMSPLLMAWLIAAVIRTSVGSATVAALTAGGIVAPLIPLTGVSPELMVLAVGAGSVIFSPPNDPGFWLFKEFFGLTIKGTIRTWCALETIISVAGIIGVMILNAILF
;
A
#
# COMPACT_ATOMS: atom_id res chain seq x y z
N MET A 1 -0.30 -24.18 31.42
CA MET A 1 -0.79 -24.82 30.18
C MET A 1 -1.89 -23.97 29.48
N LYS A 2 -2.92 -23.46 30.20
CA LYS A 2 -3.95 -22.57 29.60
C LYS A 2 -3.36 -21.27 29.00
N GLU A 3 -2.47 -20.60 29.72
CA GLU A 3 -1.85 -19.35 29.23
C GLU A 3 -1.02 -19.54 27.95
N ILE A 4 -0.30 -20.66 27.87
CA ILE A 4 0.48 -21.02 26.68
C ILE A 4 -0.47 -21.24 25.48
N MET A 5 -1.56 -21.98 25.71
CA MET A 5 -2.55 -22.22 24.64
C MET A 5 -3.22 -20.93 24.18
N THR A 6 -3.56 -20.01 25.07
CA THR A 6 -4.10 -18.71 24.71
C THR A 6 -3.10 -17.89 23.88
N SER A 7 -1.85 -17.85 24.28
CA SER A 7 -0.79 -17.16 23.53
C SER A 7 -0.59 -17.77 22.13
N VAL A 8 -0.61 -19.09 22.02
CA VAL A 8 -0.52 -19.79 20.72
C VAL A 8 -1.75 -19.46 19.85
N GLU A 9 -2.95 -19.47 20.43
CA GLU A 9 -4.18 -19.11 19.71
C GLU A 9 -4.14 -17.69 19.16
N ASP A 10 -3.68 -16.72 19.93
CA ASP A 10 -3.58 -15.32 19.50
C ASP A 10 -2.54 -15.14 18.39
N VAL A 11 -1.39 -15.80 18.47
CA VAL A 11 -0.39 -15.81 17.40
C VAL A 11 -0.96 -16.44 16.13
N VAL A 12 -1.65 -17.59 16.23
CA VAL A 12 -2.26 -18.26 15.08
C VAL A 12 -3.33 -17.37 14.42
N LYS A 13 -4.17 -16.68 15.21
CA LYS A 13 -5.16 -15.74 14.69
C LYS A 13 -4.51 -14.61 13.90
N THR A 14 -3.41 -14.05 14.42
CA THR A 14 -2.68 -12.98 13.73
C THR A 14 -2.09 -13.44 12.40
N ILE A 15 -1.44 -14.62 12.39
CA ILE A 15 -0.85 -15.20 11.18
C ILE A 15 -1.95 -15.58 10.17
N ALA A 16 -3.04 -16.18 10.63
CA ALA A 16 -4.16 -16.56 9.76
C ALA A 16 -4.75 -15.35 9.03
N MET A 17 -4.90 -14.20 9.72
CA MET A 17 -5.39 -12.97 9.10
C MET A 17 -4.44 -12.48 8.00
N ILE A 18 -3.13 -12.47 8.26
CA ILE A 18 -2.13 -12.08 7.25
C ILE A 18 -2.19 -12.99 6.04
N LEU A 19 -2.22 -14.31 6.25
CA LEU A 19 -2.33 -15.29 5.17
C LEU A 19 -3.61 -15.11 4.34
N LEU A 20 -4.73 -14.82 5.01
CA LEU A 20 -6.01 -14.57 4.33
C LEU A 20 -5.95 -13.32 3.45
N VAL A 21 -5.35 -12.23 3.94
CA VAL A 21 -5.19 -10.99 3.17
C VAL A 21 -4.26 -11.20 1.98
N VAL A 22 -3.14 -11.91 2.16
CA VAL A 22 -2.20 -12.24 1.08
C VAL A 22 -2.87 -13.13 0.03
N ALA A 23 -3.58 -14.17 0.46
CA ALA A 23 -4.31 -15.07 -0.43
C ALA A 23 -5.41 -14.33 -1.20
N GLY A 24 -6.19 -13.48 -0.53
CA GLY A 24 -7.20 -12.63 -1.15
C GLY A 24 -6.63 -11.67 -2.19
N GLY A 25 -5.48 -11.06 -1.91
CA GLY A 25 -4.72 -10.24 -2.86
C GLY A 25 -4.27 -11.04 -4.10
N GLY A 26 -3.83 -12.28 -3.90
CA GLY A 26 -3.49 -13.19 -4.99
C GLY A 26 -4.67 -13.57 -5.88
N VAL A 27 -5.81 -13.85 -5.28
CA VAL A 27 -7.07 -14.12 -6.02
C VAL A 27 -7.51 -12.88 -6.80
N LEU A 28 -7.48 -11.70 -6.19
CA LEU A 28 -7.80 -10.44 -6.87
C LEU A 28 -6.89 -10.21 -8.07
N LYS A 29 -5.57 -10.38 -7.90
CA LYS A 29 -4.60 -10.29 -9.00
C LYS A 29 -4.99 -11.21 -10.15
N GLN A 30 -5.32 -12.48 -9.87
CA GLN A 30 -5.68 -13.43 -10.92
C GLN A 30 -6.96 -13.02 -11.65
N ILE A 31 -7.99 -12.59 -10.92
CA ILE A 31 -9.23 -12.07 -11.51
C ILE A 31 -8.96 -10.87 -12.42
N LEU A 32 -8.08 -9.95 -12.01
CA LEU A 32 -7.71 -8.78 -12.82
C LEU A 32 -6.97 -9.17 -14.11
N ILE A 33 -6.12 -10.17 -14.04
CA ILE A 33 -5.43 -10.73 -15.21
C ILE A 33 -6.45 -11.36 -16.16
N ASP A 34 -7.29 -12.25 -15.66
CA ASP A 34 -8.26 -13.02 -16.44
C ASP A 34 -9.36 -12.14 -17.05
N SER A 35 -9.72 -11.04 -16.38
CA SER A 35 -10.69 -10.05 -16.89
C SER A 35 -10.15 -9.13 -17.99
N GLY A 36 -8.84 -9.16 -18.25
CA GLY A 36 -8.18 -8.24 -19.21
C GLY A 36 -8.09 -6.80 -18.70
N LEU A 37 -8.46 -6.54 -17.44
CA LEU A 37 -8.43 -5.19 -16.86
C LEU A 37 -7.01 -4.63 -16.84
N GLY A 38 -6.00 -5.46 -16.64
CA GLY A 38 -4.59 -5.05 -16.72
C GLY A 38 -4.22 -4.46 -18.09
N THR A 39 -4.67 -5.11 -19.16
CA THR A 39 -4.46 -4.61 -20.53
C THR A 39 -5.22 -3.30 -20.77
N TYR A 40 -6.45 -3.17 -20.26
CA TYR A 40 -7.23 -1.94 -20.37
C TYR A 40 -6.57 -0.77 -19.61
N ILE A 41 -6.16 -1.00 -18.37
CA ILE A 41 -5.43 0.01 -17.58
C ILE A 41 -4.10 0.35 -18.27
N GLY A 42 -3.37 -0.64 -18.79
CA GLY A 42 -2.15 -0.43 -19.57
C GLY A 42 -2.37 0.48 -20.78
N SER A 43 -3.49 0.31 -21.51
CA SER A 43 -3.84 1.17 -22.63
C SER A 43 -4.13 2.61 -22.21
N LEU A 44 -4.73 2.82 -21.06
CA LEU A 44 -4.97 4.16 -20.48
C LEU A 44 -3.64 4.84 -20.08
N ILE A 45 -2.69 4.06 -19.55
CA ILE A 45 -1.35 4.56 -19.21
C ILE A 45 -0.59 4.97 -20.46
N HIS A 46 -0.60 4.15 -21.51
CA HIS A 46 0.04 4.48 -22.78
C HIS A 46 -0.56 5.73 -23.44
N GLY A 47 -1.81 6.08 -23.14
CA GLY A 47 -2.47 7.31 -23.59
C GLY A 47 -2.26 8.51 -22.66
N SER A 48 -1.60 8.35 -21.54
CA SER A 48 -1.30 9.42 -20.57
C SER A 48 0.20 9.61 -20.43
N ASP A 49 0.66 10.85 -20.32
CA ASP A 49 2.07 11.18 -20.02
C ASP A 49 2.46 10.88 -18.57
N MET A 50 1.60 10.15 -17.81
CA MET A 50 1.84 9.85 -16.41
C MET A 50 2.77 8.63 -16.24
N SER A 51 3.82 8.78 -15.44
CA SER A 51 4.70 7.67 -15.07
C SER A 51 3.94 6.52 -14.41
N PRO A 52 4.15 5.25 -14.83
CA PRO A 52 3.55 4.07 -14.20
C PRO A 52 3.86 3.97 -12.70
N LEU A 53 5.03 4.44 -12.25
CA LEU A 53 5.42 4.48 -10.84
C LEU A 53 4.54 5.46 -10.05
N LEU A 54 4.29 6.64 -10.60
CA LEU A 54 3.41 7.62 -9.97
C LEU A 54 1.98 7.12 -9.88
N MET A 55 1.51 6.42 -10.91
CA MET A 55 0.19 5.79 -10.90
C MET A 55 0.08 4.70 -9.84
N ALA A 56 1.08 3.83 -9.71
CA ALA A 56 1.12 2.81 -8.67
C ALA A 56 1.07 3.41 -7.26
N TRP A 57 1.82 4.48 -7.04
CA TRP A 57 1.78 5.25 -5.80
C TRP A 57 0.39 5.84 -5.52
N LEU A 58 -0.26 6.45 -6.53
CA LEU A 58 -1.60 7.02 -6.40
C LEU A 58 -2.65 5.96 -6.08
N ILE A 59 -2.63 4.81 -6.76
CA ILE A 59 -3.55 3.69 -6.49
C ILE A 59 -3.42 3.25 -5.03
N ALA A 60 -2.18 3.03 -4.56
CA ALA A 60 -1.93 2.65 -3.18
C ALA A 60 -2.41 3.73 -2.19
N ALA A 61 -2.17 5.00 -2.49
CA ALA A 61 -2.58 6.15 -1.68
C ALA A 61 -4.11 6.26 -1.54
N VAL A 62 -4.84 6.08 -2.64
CA VAL A 62 -6.32 6.08 -2.64
C VAL A 62 -6.87 4.93 -1.81
N ILE A 63 -6.34 3.71 -1.99
CA ILE A 63 -6.76 2.55 -1.21
C ILE A 63 -6.43 2.76 0.27
N ARG A 64 -5.23 3.26 0.60
CA ARG A 64 -4.79 3.55 1.96
C ARG A 64 -5.76 4.48 2.69
N THR A 65 -6.08 5.60 2.07
CA THR A 65 -6.99 6.59 2.67
C THR A 65 -8.43 6.08 2.80
N SER A 66 -8.86 5.21 1.90
CA SER A 66 -10.19 4.61 1.93
C SER A 66 -10.34 3.52 2.99
N VAL A 67 -9.36 2.60 3.08
CA VAL A 67 -9.42 1.40 3.93
C VAL A 67 -8.83 1.65 5.32
N GLY A 68 -7.88 2.57 5.47
CA GLY A 68 -7.21 2.85 6.73
C GLY A 68 -6.16 1.80 7.14
N SER A 69 -5.69 0.95 6.23
CA SER A 69 -4.67 -0.06 6.50
C SER A 69 -3.56 -0.04 5.45
N ALA A 70 -2.34 0.24 5.88
CA ALA A 70 -1.17 0.25 5.02
C ALA A 70 -0.92 -1.12 4.37
N THR A 71 -1.03 -2.20 5.17
CA THR A 71 -0.82 -3.56 4.69
C THR A 71 -1.84 -3.96 3.63
N VAL A 72 -3.12 -3.69 3.88
CA VAL A 72 -4.20 -3.97 2.91
C VAL A 72 -4.00 -3.12 1.65
N ALA A 73 -3.67 -1.84 1.80
CA ALA A 73 -3.41 -0.96 0.67
C ALA A 73 -2.24 -1.45 -0.19
N ALA A 74 -1.11 -1.81 0.43
CA ALA A 74 0.06 -2.32 -0.28
C ALA A 74 -0.24 -3.61 -1.06
N LEU A 75 -0.88 -4.60 -0.40
CA LEU A 75 -1.19 -5.88 -1.02
C LEU A 75 -2.23 -5.75 -2.14
N THR A 76 -3.27 -4.95 -1.92
CA THR A 76 -4.31 -4.70 -2.94
C THR A 76 -3.75 -3.92 -4.13
N ALA A 77 -3.04 -2.82 -3.88
CA ALA A 77 -2.41 -2.04 -4.94
C ALA A 77 -1.38 -2.88 -5.71
N GLY A 78 -0.55 -3.66 -5.00
CA GLY A 78 0.39 -4.59 -5.62
C GLY A 78 -0.29 -5.59 -6.55
N GLY A 79 -1.44 -6.15 -6.15
CA GLY A 79 -2.26 -7.01 -7.00
C GLY A 79 -2.76 -6.30 -8.26
N ILE A 80 -3.18 -5.04 -8.14
CA ILE A 80 -3.68 -4.24 -9.27
C ILE A 80 -2.56 -3.87 -10.24
N VAL A 81 -1.38 -3.47 -9.75
CA VAL A 81 -0.29 -2.99 -10.61
C VAL A 81 0.61 -4.11 -11.16
N ALA A 82 0.63 -5.29 -10.54
CA ALA A 82 1.46 -6.41 -10.99
C ALA A 82 1.28 -6.79 -12.46
N PRO A 83 0.05 -6.83 -13.03
CA PRO A 83 -0.16 -7.10 -14.46
C PRO A 83 0.38 -6.00 -15.38
N LEU A 84 0.63 -4.79 -14.88
CA LEU A 84 1.11 -3.66 -15.66
C LEU A 84 2.63 -3.68 -15.85
N ILE A 85 3.37 -4.36 -14.97
CA ILE A 85 4.84 -4.41 -15.02
C ILE A 85 5.35 -4.87 -16.39
N PRO A 86 4.92 -6.03 -16.95
CA PRO A 86 5.38 -6.47 -18.25
C PRO A 86 4.92 -5.57 -19.41
N LEU A 87 3.84 -4.79 -19.23
CA LEU A 87 3.29 -3.91 -20.25
C LEU A 87 4.00 -2.56 -20.32
N THR A 88 4.53 -2.09 -19.19
CA THR A 88 5.15 -0.76 -19.06
C THR A 88 6.67 -0.78 -19.14
N GLY A 89 7.29 -1.98 -19.00
CA GLY A 89 8.74 -2.15 -18.98
C GLY A 89 9.44 -1.56 -17.75
N VAL A 90 8.68 -1.13 -16.74
CA VAL A 90 9.21 -0.57 -15.50
C VAL A 90 9.76 -1.68 -14.61
N SER A 91 10.87 -1.41 -13.91
CA SER A 91 11.46 -2.35 -12.94
C SER A 91 10.43 -2.75 -11.87
N PRO A 92 10.25 -4.08 -11.64
CA PRO A 92 9.37 -4.60 -10.59
C PRO A 92 9.74 -4.07 -9.20
N GLU A 93 11.04 -3.87 -8.95
CA GLU A 93 11.56 -3.37 -7.67
C GLU A 93 11.11 -1.94 -7.41
N LEU A 94 11.19 -1.07 -8.42
CA LEU A 94 10.72 0.31 -8.32
C LEU A 94 9.20 0.37 -8.19
N MET A 95 8.47 -0.55 -8.84
CA MET A 95 7.01 -0.65 -8.69
C MET A 95 6.62 -1.00 -7.24
N VAL A 96 7.32 -1.95 -6.62
CA VAL A 96 7.11 -2.32 -5.21
C VAL A 96 7.41 -1.14 -4.29
N LEU A 97 8.50 -0.41 -4.53
CA LEU A 97 8.83 0.78 -3.74
C LEU A 97 7.78 1.90 -3.89
N ALA A 98 7.26 2.12 -5.10
CA ALA A 98 6.21 3.10 -5.36
C ALA A 98 4.91 2.74 -4.62
N VAL A 99 4.47 1.47 -4.70
CA VAL A 99 3.30 0.97 -3.96
C VAL A 99 3.52 1.09 -2.45
N GLY A 100 4.70 0.70 -1.96
CA GLY A 100 5.07 0.82 -0.55
C GLY A 100 4.99 2.27 -0.06
N ALA A 101 5.57 3.21 -0.81
CA ALA A 101 5.49 4.63 -0.49
C ALA A 101 4.05 5.14 -0.47
N GLY A 102 3.19 4.72 -1.43
CA GLY A 102 1.79 5.11 -1.47
C GLY A 102 0.97 4.53 -0.31
N SER A 103 1.27 3.31 0.09
CA SER A 103 0.53 2.60 1.13
C SER A 103 0.69 3.18 2.55
N VAL A 104 1.68 4.02 2.77
CA VAL A 104 1.90 4.68 4.07
C VAL A 104 1.42 6.12 4.11
N ILE A 105 0.83 6.63 3.02
CA ILE A 105 0.32 8.01 3.02
C ILE A 105 -0.80 8.16 4.04
N PHE A 106 -0.77 9.26 4.75
CA PHE A 106 -1.84 9.75 5.62
C PHE A 106 -2.61 8.64 6.38
N SER A 107 -2.42 8.54 7.69
CA SER A 107 -3.17 7.63 8.56
C SER A 107 -4.51 8.25 8.96
N PRO A 108 -5.63 7.86 8.30
CA PRO A 108 -6.94 8.43 8.63
C PRO A 108 -7.49 7.87 9.95
N PRO A 109 -8.57 8.46 10.52
CA PRO A 109 -9.16 7.98 11.76
C PRO A 109 -9.76 6.55 11.71
N ASN A 110 -9.91 5.94 10.55
CA ASN A 110 -10.26 4.52 10.39
C ASN A 110 -9.05 3.58 10.46
N ASP A 111 -7.83 4.13 10.63
CA ASP A 111 -6.61 3.37 10.89
C ASP A 111 -6.44 3.13 12.40
N PRO A 112 -6.33 1.86 12.86
CA PRO A 112 -5.99 1.58 14.26
C PRO A 112 -4.69 2.23 14.72
N GLY A 113 -3.69 2.39 13.83
CA GLY A 113 -2.42 3.07 14.11
C GLY A 113 -2.60 4.52 14.53
N PHE A 114 -3.57 5.23 13.95
CA PHE A 114 -3.91 6.60 14.32
C PHE A 114 -4.30 6.71 15.82
N TRP A 115 -5.15 5.81 16.29
CA TRP A 115 -5.62 5.79 17.68
C TRP A 115 -4.54 5.31 18.63
N LEU A 116 -3.77 4.30 18.24
CA LEU A 116 -2.65 3.81 19.03
C LEU A 116 -1.63 4.93 19.28
N PHE A 117 -1.24 5.66 18.23
CA PHE A 117 -0.31 6.79 18.34
C PHE A 117 -0.89 7.90 19.23
N LYS A 118 -2.17 8.24 18.99
CA LYS A 118 -2.87 9.26 19.80
C LYS A 118 -2.85 8.93 21.30
N GLU A 119 -3.21 7.71 21.67
CA GLU A 119 -3.28 7.29 23.06
C GLU A 119 -1.89 7.16 23.69
N PHE A 120 -0.93 6.59 22.97
CA PHE A 120 0.43 6.40 23.48
C PHE A 120 1.14 7.72 23.81
N PHE A 121 0.93 8.75 22.99
CA PHE A 121 1.52 10.07 23.19
C PHE A 121 0.59 11.08 23.89
N GLY A 122 -0.59 10.67 24.33
CA GLY A 122 -1.56 11.54 25.02
C GLY A 122 -2.03 12.73 24.16
N LEU A 123 -2.12 12.53 22.82
CA LEU A 123 -2.45 13.61 21.90
C LEU A 123 -3.94 13.82 21.73
N THR A 124 -4.32 15.02 21.32
CA THR A 124 -5.66 15.29 20.79
C THR A 124 -5.75 14.80 19.36
N ILE A 125 -6.97 14.57 18.84
CA ILE A 125 -7.19 14.20 17.43
C ILE A 125 -6.48 15.19 16.49
N LYS A 126 -6.62 16.49 16.74
CA LYS A 126 -5.95 17.54 15.97
C LYS A 126 -4.42 17.46 16.07
N GLY A 127 -3.90 17.12 17.24
CA GLY A 127 -2.48 16.87 17.46
C GLY A 127 -1.98 15.70 16.63
N THR A 128 -2.69 14.59 16.66
CA THR A 128 -2.34 13.37 15.89
C THR A 128 -2.34 13.64 14.38
N ILE A 129 -3.34 14.37 13.87
CA ILE A 129 -3.37 14.74 12.45
C ILE A 129 -2.16 15.58 12.08
N ARG A 130 -1.79 16.55 12.92
CA ARG A 130 -0.66 17.45 12.63
C ARG A 130 0.73 16.81 12.77
N THR A 131 0.84 15.76 13.54
CA THR A 131 2.11 15.06 13.77
C THR A 131 2.17 13.76 12.98
N TRP A 132 1.40 12.77 13.35
CA TRP A 132 1.43 11.42 12.78
C TRP A 132 1.04 11.40 11.30
N CYS A 133 -0.14 11.96 10.96
CA CYS A 133 -0.58 11.98 9.57
C CYS A 133 0.34 12.83 8.68
N ALA A 134 0.84 13.96 9.20
CA ALA A 134 1.80 14.78 8.46
C ALA A 134 3.12 14.04 8.24
N LEU A 135 3.64 13.33 9.25
CA LEU A 135 4.86 12.54 9.14
C LEU A 135 4.71 11.43 8.08
N GLU A 136 3.63 10.64 8.14
CA GLU A 136 3.36 9.59 7.15
C GLU A 136 3.22 10.17 5.74
N THR A 137 2.57 11.32 5.59
CA THR A 137 2.46 12.00 4.30
C THR A 137 3.83 12.43 3.77
N ILE A 138 4.68 13.00 4.63
CA ILE A 138 6.05 13.39 4.25
C ILE A 138 6.87 12.16 3.82
N ILE A 139 6.78 11.05 4.57
CA ILE A 139 7.46 9.80 4.23
C ILE A 139 6.99 9.28 2.88
N SER A 140 5.69 9.28 2.63
CA SER A 140 5.10 8.83 1.37
C SER A 140 5.56 9.65 0.17
N VAL A 141 5.51 10.99 0.31
CA VAL A 141 5.93 11.91 -0.75
C VAL A 141 7.44 11.84 -0.99
N ALA A 142 8.25 11.83 0.07
CA ALA A 142 9.69 11.65 -0.05
C ALA A 142 10.04 10.28 -0.67
N GLY A 143 9.27 9.23 -0.33
CA GLY A 143 9.43 7.91 -0.91
C GLY A 143 9.21 7.90 -2.41
N ILE A 144 8.11 8.45 -2.91
CA ILE A 144 7.87 8.50 -4.37
C ILE A 144 8.89 9.37 -5.09
N ILE A 145 9.31 10.50 -4.50
CA ILE A 145 10.39 11.33 -5.07
C ILE A 145 11.67 10.50 -5.17
N GLY A 146 12.05 9.77 -4.12
CA GLY A 146 13.21 8.88 -4.14
C GLY A 146 13.11 7.81 -5.21
N VAL A 147 11.95 7.19 -5.39
CA VAL A 147 11.69 6.19 -6.45
C VAL A 147 11.85 6.80 -7.83
N MET A 148 11.33 8.01 -8.05
CA MET A 148 11.48 8.71 -9.34
C MET A 148 12.94 9.07 -9.64
N ILE A 149 13.69 9.49 -8.62
CA ILE A 149 15.13 9.75 -8.74
C ILE A 149 15.90 8.47 -9.08
N LEU A 150 15.61 7.37 -8.38
CA LEU A 150 16.23 6.06 -8.66
C LEU A 150 15.93 5.60 -10.07
N ASN A 151 14.70 5.76 -10.53
CA ASN A 151 14.31 5.43 -11.90
C ASN A 151 15.12 6.23 -12.94
N ALA A 152 15.34 7.52 -12.70
CA ALA A 152 16.10 8.38 -13.60
C ALA A 152 17.63 8.11 -13.60
N ILE A 153 18.16 7.49 -12.52
CA ILE A 153 19.59 7.16 -12.41
C ILE A 153 19.90 5.77 -12.97
N LEU A 154 18.97 4.82 -12.79
CA LEU A 154 19.21 3.42 -13.11
C LEU A 154 18.70 3.00 -14.50
N PHE A 155 17.76 3.75 -15.05
CA PHE A 155 17.08 3.47 -16.33
C PHE A 155 16.92 4.73 -17.18
#